data_5b6b26852b20cdd9638174651f515210
#
_entry.id   5b6b26852b20cdd9638174651f515210
#
_cell.length_a   1.000
_cell.length_b   1.000
_cell.length_c   1.000
_cell.angle_alpha   90.00
_cell.angle_beta   90.00
_cell.angle_gamma   90.00
#
_symmetry.space_group_name_H-M   'P 1'
#
loop_
_entity.id
_entity.type
_entity.pdbx_description
1 polymer ?
#
loop_
_entity_poly.entity_id
_entity_poly.type
_entity_poly.pdbx_seq_one_letter_code
_entity_poly.pdbx_strand_id
1 'polypeptide(L)'
;MVQARRAKVRPARVIIPLALAAVLLVGGSFAAWKFWPAATTADPQAQSSTTPVESPAPSTAESSPSSSTEASSSAKAASAASKKALEACQARVKAADEVMKEGSIGVLHWATHVQAQADNFDGKLSLDRMKTQFKKTRLKGPADLRRYADALATYDDIKGSCAQVDDADSVVAASLAKCQKRSKAQKPVMVATAAGMKDWKNHQKLMQANKDHQAGTPSQAQAAWLKQYHAAFKNIDAFKKATAKFKAPSC
;
A
#
# COMPACT_ATOMS: atom_id res chain seq x y z
N MET A 1 46.31 -16.37 61.28
CA MET A 1 46.40 -16.17 59.82
C MET A 1 45.82 -17.37 59.11
N VAL A 2 44.58 -17.26 58.56
CA VAL A 2 43.88 -18.37 57.91
C VAL A 2 43.82 -18.05 56.41
N GLN A 3 44.55 -18.79 55.59
CA GLN A 3 44.55 -18.65 54.15
C GLN A 3 43.33 -19.35 53.56
N ALA A 4 42.38 -18.55 53.00
CA ALA A 4 41.25 -19.05 52.25
C ALA A 4 41.69 -19.55 50.87
N ARG A 5 41.58 -20.85 50.62
CA ARG A 5 41.80 -21.48 49.30
C ARG A 5 40.63 -21.14 48.38
N ARG A 6 40.92 -20.35 47.33
CA ARG A 6 39.96 -20.13 46.22
C ARG A 6 39.82 -21.36 45.36
N ALA A 7 38.64 -21.97 45.38
CA ALA A 7 38.28 -23.05 44.49
C ALA A 7 38.12 -22.53 43.04
N LYS A 8 38.86 -23.09 42.12
CA LYS A 8 38.88 -22.79 40.68
C LYS A 8 37.69 -23.50 40.03
N VAL A 9 36.58 -22.76 39.80
CA VAL A 9 35.44 -23.32 39.07
C VAL A 9 35.83 -23.49 37.61
N ARG A 10 35.84 -24.71 37.15
CA ARG A 10 36.02 -25.05 35.71
C ARG A 10 34.71 -24.81 34.96
N PRO A 11 34.69 -24.10 33.81
CA PRO A 11 33.48 -23.97 33.01
C PRO A 11 33.13 -25.34 32.41
N ALA A 12 31.92 -25.82 32.69
CA ALA A 12 31.35 -26.96 32.02
C ALA A 12 31.16 -26.64 30.54
N ARG A 13 31.87 -27.37 29.68
CA ARG A 13 31.63 -27.34 28.24
C ARG A 13 30.30 -28.05 27.98
N VAL A 14 29.24 -27.25 27.75
CA VAL A 14 27.98 -27.77 27.22
C VAL A 14 28.24 -28.10 25.75
N ILE A 15 28.44 -29.40 25.48
CA ILE A 15 28.45 -29.95 24.13
C ILE A 15 26.98 -30.00 23.71
N ILE A 16 26.56 -29.02 22.90
CA ILE A 16 25.27 -29.06 22.20
C ILE A 16 25.48 -30.05 21.03
N PRO A 17 24.77 -31.18 20.97
CA PRO A 17 24.84 -32.03 19.79
C PRO A 17 24.19 -31.22 18.63
N LEU A 18 25.00 -30.90 17.63
CA LEU A 18 24.54 -30.49 16.31
C LEU A 18 23.75 -31.65 15.72
N ALA A 19 22.45 -31.67 15.94
CA ALA A 19 21.56 -32.42 15.06
C ALA A 19 21.53 -31.65 13.73
N LEU A 20 22.47 -32.02 12.86
CA LEU A 20 22.42 -31.77 11.42
C LEU A 20 21.23 -32.57 10.89
N ALA A 21 20.01 -32.05 11.05
CA ALA A 21 18.90 -32.51 10.25
C ALA A 21 19.13 -31.97 8.84
N ALA A 22 19.49 -32.90 7.97
CA ALA A 22 19.60 -32.73 6.55
C ALA A 22 18.34 -32.09 5.98
N VAL A 23 18.39 -30.80 5.69
CA VAL A 23 17.49 -30.13 4.74
C VAL A 23 18.21 -30.16 3.38
N LEU A 24 18.50 -31.35 2.93
CA LEU A 24 18.69 -31.67 1.52
C LEU A 24 17.35 -32.11 1.03
N LEU A 25 16.67 -31.27 0.27
CA LEU A 25 15.64 -31.49 -0.74
C LEU A 25 14.71 -30.28 -0.84
N VAL A 26 15.19 -29.14 -1.24
CA VAL A 26 14.43 -28.20 -2.09
C VAL A 26 15.40 -27.45 -3.01
N GLY A 27 16.21 -28.23 -3.71
CA GLY A 27 16.86 -27.80 -4.93
C GLY A 27 16.05 -28.37 -6.09
N GLY A 28 14.95 -27.75 -6.42
CA GLY A 28 14.14 -28.25 -7.52
C GLY A 28 13.01 -27.28 -7.84
N SER A 29 13.11 -26.69 -9.03
CA SER A 29 11.96 -26.17 -9.78
C SER A 29 11.53 -24.71 -9.56
N PHE A 30 12.41 -23.76 -9.85
CA PHE A 30 12.00 -22.40 -10.24
C PHE A 30 11.49 -22.32 -11.69
N ALA A 31 11.17 -23.45 -12.32
CA ALA A 31 10.75 -23.52 -13.74
C ALA A 31 9.25 -23.79 -13.95
N ALA A 32 8.40 -23.79 -12.90
CA ALA A 32 6.98 -24.15 -13.05
C ALA A 32 6.00 -22.99 -12.87
N TRP A 33 6.41 -21.73 -13.07
CA TRP A 33 5.51 -20.58 -12.94
C TRP A 33 4.96 -20.05 -14.27
N LYS A 34 4.98 -20.89 -15.32
CA LYS A 34 4.46 -20.47 -16.64
C LYS A 34 3.07 -21.02 -17.01
N PHE A 35 2.40 -21.76 -16.14
CA PHE A 35 1.07 -22.28 -16.44
C PHE A 35 0.10 -22.05 -15.28
N TRP A 36 -0.49 -20.84 -15.22
CA TRP A 36 -1.78 -20.64 -14.61
C TRP A 36 -2.74 -20.18 -15.69
N PRO A 37 -3.83 -20.93 -15.94
CA PRO A 37 -4.81 -20.53 -16.94
C PRO A 37 -5.54 -19.27 -16.46
N ALA A 38 -5.65 -18.29 -17.36
CA ALA A 38 -6.48 -17.12 -17.18
C ALA A 38 -7.93 -17.55 -16.99
N ALA A 39 -8.55 -17.21 -15.87
CA ALA A 39 -9.98 -17.34 -15.69
C ALA A 39 -10.67 -16.40 -16.67
N THR A 40 -11.32 -16.96 -17.65
CA THR A 40 -12.26 -16.29 -18.54
C THR A 40 -13.50 -15.87 -17.74
N THR A 41 -13.62 -14.60 -17.43
CA THR A 41 -14.86 -14.00 -16.99
C THR A 41 -15.75 -13.77 -18.20
N ALA A 42 -16.87 -14.47 -18.21
CA ALA A 42 -17.93 -14.29 -19.18
C ALA A 42 -18.54 -12.90 -19.08
N ASP A 43 -18.68 -12.27 -20.23
CA ASP A 43 -19.31 -10.97 -20.46
C ASP A 43 -20.83 -11.14 -20.43
N PRO A 44 -21.60 -10.41 -19.64
CA PRO A 44 -23.05 -10.38 -19.81
C PRO A 44 -23.43 -9.34 -20.87
N GLN A 45 -23.94 -9.83 -21.97
CA GLN A 45 -24.59 -9.08 -23.03
C GLN A 45 -25.66 -8.15 -22.48
N ALA A 46 -25.49 -6.86 -22.72
CA ALA A 46 -26.55 -5.86 -22.58
C ALA A 46 -27.45 -5.90 -23.81
N GLN A 47 -28.70 -6.29 -23.60
CA GLN A 47 -29.77 -6.23 -24.59
C GLN A 47 -30.19 -4.77 -24.80
N SER A 48 -30.05 -4.31 -26.05
CA SER A 48 -30.61 -3.06 -26.53
C SER A 48 -32.11 -3.24 -26.77
N SER A 49 -32.93 -2.50 -26.05
CA SER A 49 -34.35 -2.31 -26.35
C SER A 49 -34.53 -0.95 -27.03
N THR A 50 -34.81 -1.00 -28.30
CA THR A 50 -35.27 0.15 -29.09
C THR A 50 -36.79 0.25 -29.01
N THR A 51 -37.31 1.36 -28.51
CA THR A 51 -38.71 1.76 -28.71
C THR A 51 -38.77 3.07 -29.49
N PRO A 52 -39.59 3.16 -30.51
CA PRO A 52 -39.75 4.40 -31.30
C PRO A 52 -40.72 5.33 -30.59
N VAL A 53 -40.39 6.58 -30.44
CA VAL A 53 -41.28 7.64 -29.97
C VAL A 53 -41.62 8.57 -31.12
N GLU A 54 -42.90 8.65 -31.29
CA GLU A 54 -43.73 9.45 -32.17
C GLU A 54 -43.50 10.97 -32.00
N SER A 55 -43.48 11.67 -33.11
CA SER A 55 -43.37 13.12 -33.19
C SER A 55 -44.74 13.77 -33.07
N PRO A 56 -44.93 14.83 -32.32
CA PRO A 56 -45.96 15.79 -32.62
C PRO A 56 -45.39 17.15 -33.01
N ALA A 57 -46.11 17.76 -33.93
CA ALA A 57 -45.93 19.00 -34.65
C ALA A 57 -46.00 20.27 -33.75
N PRO A 58 -45.71 21.44 -34.35
CA PRO A 58 -45.23 22.62 -33.62
C PRO A 58 -46.37 23.49 -33.06
N SER A 59 -46.14 24.08 -31.91
CA SER A 59 -46.97 25.13 -31.39
C SER A 59 -46.21 26.44 -31.34
N THR A 60 -46.79 27.42 -31.92
CA THR A 60 -46.34 28.80 -32.20
C THR A 60 -46.23 29.63 -30.93
N ALA A 61 -45.19 30.44 -30.88
CA ALA A 61 -45.04 31.80 -30.37
C ALA A 61 -45.54 32.19 -28.97
N GLU A 62 -44.65 32.70 -28.16
CA GLU A 62 -44.85 34.12 -27.76
C GLU A 62 -43.54 34.65 -27.18
N SER A 63 -43.03 35.74 -27.75
CA SER A 63 -41.84 36.43 -27.31
C SER A 63 -42.12 37.21 -26.05
N SER A 64 -41.40 36.87 -24.97
CA SER A 64 -41.27 37.80 -23.82
C SER A 64 -39.80 38.06 -23.56
N PRO A 65 -39.34 39.32 -23.58
CA PRO A 65 -37.95 39.64 -23.29
C PRO A 65 -37.80 39.89 -21.77
N SER A 66 -37.39 38.89 -21.05
CA SER A 66 -36.92 39.14 -19.68
C SER A 66 -36.18 37.88 -19.13
N SER A 67 -34.88 37.76 -19.37
CA SER A 67 -34.06 36.72 -18.70
C SER A 67 -32.55 36.91 -18.84
N SER A 68 -32.04 38.14 -19.00
CA SER A 68 -30.57 38.31 -19.08
C SER A 68 -29.86 38.29 -17.72
N THR A 69 -30.58 38.49 -16.61
CA THR A 69 -30.01 38.58 -15.26
C THR A 69 -29.85 37.20 -14.58
N GLU A 70 -30.76 36.25 -14.85
CA GLU A 70 -30.68 34.90 -14.27
C GLU A 70 -29.58 34.06 -14.91
N ALA A 71 -29.33 34.15 -16.20
CA ALA A 71 -28.28 33.44 -16.89
C ALA A 71 -26.86 33.79 -16.39
N SER A 72 -26.64 35.09 -16.06
CA SER A 72 -25.35 35.57 -15.53
C SER A 72 -25.08 35.07 -14.10
N SER A 73 -26.10 34.98 -13.26
CA SER A 73 -25.96 34.44 -11.89
C SER A 73 -25.71 32.94 -11.88
N SER A 74 -26.39 32.18 -12.74
CA SER A 74 -26.21 30.74 -12.88
C SER A 74 -24.82 30.35 -13.41
N ALA A 75 -24.30 31.08 -14.42
CA ALA A 75 -22.95 30.84 -14.94
C ALA A 75 -21.86 31.14 -13.91
N LYS A 76 -22.00 32.16 -13.08
CA LYS A 76 -21.09 32.50 -12.00
C LYS A 76 -21.11 31.46 -10.89
N ALA A 77 -22.26 30.92 -10.54
CA ALA A 77 -22.43 29.85 -9.55
C ALA A 77 -21.80 28.53 -10.05
N ALA A 78 -22.02 28.16 -11.31
CA ALA A 78 -21.41 26.96 -11.93
C ALA A 78 -19.88 27.07 -11.94
N SER A 79 -19.30 28.20 -12.29
CA SER A 79 -17.86 28.45 -12.25
C SER A 79 -17.27 28.33 -10.84
N ALA A 80 -17.97 28.83 -9.81
CA ALA A 80 -17.55 28.71 -8.42
C ALA A 80 -17.58 27.24 -7.93
N ALA A 81 -18.61 26.47 -8.28
CA ALA A 81 -18.74 25.07 -7.96
C ALA A 81 -17.64 24.24 -8.60
N SER A 82 -17.30 24.48 -9.86
CA SER A 82 -16.24 23.80 -10.61
C SER A 82 -14.86 24.04 -10.01
N LYS A 83 -14.56 25.28 -9.60
CA LYS A 83 -13.31 25.62 -8.90
C LYS A 83 -13.20 24.88 -7.56
N LYS A 84 -14.27 24.87 -6.77
CA LYS A 84 -14.31 24.14 -5.49
C LYS A 84 -14.11 22.64 -5.68
N ALA A 85 -14.67 22.04 -6.72
CA ALA A 85 -14.45 20.64 -7.05
C ALA A 85 -12.99 20.35 -7.44
N LEU A 86 -12.36 21.24 -8.20
CA LEU A 86 -10.94 21.13 -8.54
C LEU A 86 -10.06 21.20 -7.27
N GLU A 87 -10.29 22.16 -6.39
CA GLU A 87 -9.56 22.29 -5.12
C GLU A 87 -9.71 21.05 -4.25
N ALA A 88 -10.92 20.52 -4.12
CA ALA A 88 -11.17 19.28 -3.38
C ALA A 88 -10.44 18.07 -3.98
N CYS A 89 -10.43 17.96 -5.31
CA CYS A 89 -9.69 16.90 -6.00
C CYS A 89 -8.17 17.05 -5.80
N GLN A 90 -7.63 18.26 -5.91
CA GLN A 90 -6.21 18.54 -5.67
C GLN A 90 -5.81 18.20 -4.24
N ALA A 91 -6.61 18.61 -3.26
CA ALA A 91 -6.36 18.27 -1.86
C ALA A 91 -6.31 16.76 -1.64
N ARG A 92 -7.24 16.01 -2.22
CA ARG A 92 -7.28 14.55 -2.11
C ARG A 92 -6.09 13.87 -2.80
N VAL A 93 -5.69 14.34 -3.97
CA VAL A 93 -4.52 13.84 -4.70
C VAL A 93 -3.24 14.09 -3.90
N LYS A 94 -3.08 15.28 -3.34
CA LYS A 94 -1.94 15.63 -2.49
C LYS A 94 -1.86 14.75 -1.24
N ALA A 95 -2.98 14.51 -0.57
CA ALA A 95 -3.02 13.63 0.59
C ALA A 95 -2.69 12.17 0.21
N ALA A 96 -3.15 11.68 -0.94
CA ALA A 96 -2.78 10.37 -1.45
C ALA A 96 -1.27 10.26 -1.75
N ASP A 97 -0.65 11.31 -2.28
CA ASP A 97 0.81 11.35 -2.47
C ASP A 97 1.55 11.23 -1.13
N GLU A 98 1.06 11.84 -0.05
CA GLU A 98 1.67 11.75 1.27
C GLU A 98 1.49 10.33 1.87
N VAL A 99 0.30 9.71 1.71
CA VAL A 99 0.10 8.30 2.09
C VAL A 99 1.09 7.38 1.36
N MET A 100 1.26 7.58 0.06
CA MET A 100 2.21 6.80 -0.74
C MET A 100 3.65 7.02 -0.30
N LYS A 101 4.03 8.26 0.01
CA LYS A 101 5.37 8.63 0.48
C LYS A 101 5.70 7.98 1.82
N GLU A 102 4.89 8.22 2.85
CA GLU A 102 5.14 7.70 4.19
C GLU A 102 5.03 6.17 4.24
N GLY A 103 4.05 5.60 3.54
CA GLY A 103 3.92 4.16 3.42
C GLY A 103 5.09 3.51 2.67
N SER A 104 5.61 4.15 1.63
CA SER A 104 6.79 3.65 0.89
C SER A 104 8.01 3.53 1.78
N ILE A 105 8.26 4.50 2.65
CA ILE A 105 9.36 4.44 3.63
C ILE A 105 9.24 3.19 4.50
N GLY A 106 8.06 2.94 5.06
CA GLY A 106 7.81 1.77 5.91
C GLY A 106 7.93 0.45 5.16
N VAL A 107 7.36 0.35 3.94
CA VAL A 107 7.49 -0.86 3.10
C VAL A 107 8.94 -1.13 2.71
N LEU A 108 9.74 -0.11 2.43
CA LEU A 108 11.18 -0.27 2.12
C LEU A 108 11.99 -0.72 3.35
N HIS A 109 11.67 -0.25 4.55
CA HIS A 109 12.28 -0.77 5.78
C HIS A 109 11.89 -2.23 6.02
N TRP A 110 10.62 -2.58 5.76
CA TRP A 110 10.16 -3.96 5.80
C TRP A 110 10.87 -4.83 4.76
N ALA A 111 10.97 -4.38 3.53
CA ALA A 111 11.69 -5.07 2.46
C ALA A 111 13.16 -5.33 2.82
N THR A 112 13.84 -4.33 3.40
CA THR A 112 15.23 -4.48 3.89
C THR A 112 15.33 -5.53 5.00
N HIS A 113 14.34 -5.56 5.90
CA HIS A 113 14.28 -6.55 6.99
C HIS A 113 14.13 -7.98 6.45
N VAL A 114 13.19 -8.18 5.52
CA VAL A 114 12.94 -9.46 4.86
C VAL A 114 14.13 -9.91 4.02
N GLN A 115 14.74 -8.99 3.26
CA GLN A 115 15.91 -9.28 2.43
C GLN A 115 17.11 -9.71 3.27
N ALA A 116 17.34 -9.09 4.42
CA ALA A 116 18.43 -9.49 5.31
C ALA A 116 18.30 -10.96 5.78
N GLN A 117 17.06 -11.43 5.99
CA GLN A 117 16.81 -12.83 6.30
C GLN A 117 17.09 -13.74 5.10
N ALA A 118 16.65 -13.34 3.90
CA ALA A 118 16.91 -14.08 2.67
C ALA A 118 18.43 -14.23 2.43
N ASP A 119 19.15 -13.11 2.53
CA ASP A 119 20.60 -13.09 2.33
C ASP A 119 21.35 -13.94 3.36
N ASN A 120 20.84 -14.05 4.58
CA ASN A 120 21.39 -14.94 5.60
C ASN A 120 21.12 -16.42 5.27
N PHE A 121 19.91 -16.76 4.82
CA PHE A 121 19.59 -18.14 4.37
C PHE A 121 20.43 -18.56 3.17
N ASP A 122 20.71 -17.63 2.26
CA ASP A 122 21.53 -17.84 1.07
C ASP A 122 23.05 -17.83 1.37
N GLY A 123 23.46 -17.60 2.62
CA GLY A 123 24.86 -17.46 3.01
C GLY A 123 25.55 -16.18 2.54
N LYS A 124 24.80 -15.22 1.95
CA LYS A 124 25.31 -13.92 1.48
C LYS A 124 25.56 -12.94 2.62
N LEU A 125 24.87 -13.13 3.73
CA LEU A 125 24.95 -12.26 4.91
C LEU A 125 25.19 -13.10 6.16
N SER A 126 26.20 -12.75 6.97
CA SER A 126 26.43 -13.42 8.24
C SER A 126 25.28 -13.15 9.23
N LEU A 127 25.07 -14.05 10.18
CA LEU A 127 24.04 -13.91 11.22
C LEU A 127 24.15 -12.58 11.99
N ASP A 128 25.37 -12.14 12.31
CA ASP A 128 25.57 -10.90 13.07
C ASP A 128 25.24 -9.65 12.25
N ARG A 129 25.57 -9.66 10.97
CA ARG A 129 25.17 -8.59 10.04
C ARG A 129 23.65 -8.57 9.85
N MET A 130 23.00 -9.73 9.71
CA MET A 130 21.55 -9.83 9.64
C MET A 130 20.90 -9.25 10.93
N LYS A 131 21.36 -9.66 12.12
CA LYS A 131 20.88 -9.12 13.41
C LYS A 131 21.03 -7.60 13.49
N THR A 132 22.15 -7.08 12.98
CA THR A 132 22.39 -5.63 12.93
C THR A 132 21.37 -4.92 12.03
N GLN A 133 21.07 -5.46 10.85
CA GLN A 133 20.05 -4.90 9.96
C GLN A 133 18.65 -5.03 10.58
N PHE A 134 18.34 -6.13 11.22
CA PHE A 134 17.09 -6.33 11.95
C PHE A 134 16.89 -5.27 13.04
N LYS A 135 17.92 -5.01 13.85
CA LYS A 135 17.86 -3.97 14.88
C LYS A 135 17.59 -2.60 14.27
N LYS A 136 18.32 -2.23 13.20
CA LYS A 136 18.16 -0.93 12.53
C LYS A 136 16.74 -0.72 11.97
N THR A 137 16.19 -1.71 11.27
CA THR A 137 14.86 -1.64 10.66
C THR A 137 13.76 -1.70 11.72
N ARG A 138 13.86 -2.60 12.70
CA ARG A 138 12.89 -2.74 13.79
C ARG A 138 12.68 -1.45 14.57
N LEU A 139 13.76 -0.73 14.88
CA LEU A 139 13.67 0.54 15.62
C LEU A 139 12.91 1.63 14.87
N LYS A 140 12.86 1.55 13.54
CA LYS A 140 12.10 2.48 12.69
C LYS A 140 10.62 2.12 12.59
N GLY A 141 10.28 0.84 12.76
CA GLY A 141 8.94 0.31 12.55
C GLY A 141 7.80 1.07 13.25
N PRO A 142 7.88 1.36 14.56
CA PRO A 142 6.83 2.12 15.24
C PRO A 142 6.62 3.53 14.67
N ALA A 143 7.69 4.21 14.27
CA ALA A 143 7.62 5.53 13.65
C ALA A 143 7.04 5.46 12.22
N ASP A 144 7.42 4.44 11.44
CA ASP A 144 6.89 4.21 10.10
C ASP A 144 5.37 3.97 10.14
N LEU A 145 4.92 3.09 11.06
CA LEU A 145 3.51 2.77 11.23
C LEU A 145 2.69 4.00 11.65
N ARG A 146 3.22 4.83 12.54
CA ARG A 146 2.55 6.05 12.98
C ARG A 146 2.43 7.06 11.85
N ARG A 147 3.54 7.42 11.16
CA ARG A 147 3.50 8.38 10.05
C ARG A 147 2.55 7.94 8.93
N TYR A 148 2.56 6.66 8.59
CA TYR A 148 1.63 6.11 7.62
C TYR A 148 0.17 6.22 8.08
N ALA A 149 -0.12 5.92 9.35
CA ALA A 149 -1.46 6.03 9.91
C ALA A 149 -1.95 7.49 9.92
N ASP A 150 -1.08 8.44 10.29
CA ASP A 150 -1.41 9.87 10.31
C ASP A 150 -1.70 10.40 8.89
N ALA A 151 -0.90 10.00 7.91
CA ALA A 151 -1.13 10.35 6.50
C ALA A 151 -2.44 9.74 5.97
N LEU A 152 -2.74 8.49 6.33
CA LEU A 152 -3.97 7.81 5.94
C LEU A 152 -5.20 8.47 6.57
N ALA A 153 -5.16 8.83 7.85
CA ALA A 153 -6.22 9.56 8.52
C ALA A 153 -6.49 10.90 7.83
N THR A 154 -5.42 11.66 7.51
CA THR A 154 -5.56 12.92 6.75
C THR A 154 -6.22 12.70 5.39
N TYR A 155 -5.88 11.64 4.67
CA TYR A 155 -6.51 11.29 3.39
C TYR A 155 -7.99 10.94 3.55
N ASP A 156 -8.33 10.17 4.58
CA ASP A 156 -9.71 9.73 4.86
C ASP A 156 -10.62 10.88 5.33
N ASP A 157 -10.05 11.88 6.01
CA ASP A 157 -10.77 13.08 6.47
C ASP A 157 -11.14 14.05 5.34
N ILE A 158 -10.45 13.97 4.20
CA ILE A 158 -10.76 14.86 3.06
C ILE A 158 -12.08 14.43 2.44
N LYS A 159 -13.10 15.26 2.66
CA LYS A 159 -14.40 15.13 2.01
C LYS A 159 -14.32 15.67 0.59
N GLY A 160 -14.71 14.88 -0.35
CA GLY A 160 -14.71 15.26 -1.76
C GLY A 160 -14.09 14.17 -2.63
N SER A 161 -14.41 14.24 -3.88
CA SER A 161 -13.95 13.27 -4.87
C SER A 161 -13.40 14.03 -6.08
N CYS A 162 -12.61 13.36 -6.88
CA CYS A 162 -12.26 13.84 -8.20
C CYS A 162 -13.37 13.53 -9.20
N ALA A 163 -14.63 13.84 -8.84
CA ALA A 163 -15.76 13.66 -9.75
C ALA A 163 -15.70 14.66 -10.90
N GLN A 164 -16.34 14.31 -11.99
CA GLN A 164 -16.56 15.21 -13.10
C GLN A 164 -17.58 16.27 -12.69
N VAL A 165 -17.41 17.48 -13.15
CA VAL A 165 -18.36 18.57 -12.94
C VAL A 165 -18.82 19.00 -14.32
N ASP A 166 -20.13 18.94 -14.51
CA ASP A 166 -20.77 19.45 -15.72
C ASP A 166 -20.65 20.99 -15.72
N ASP A 167 -20.58 21.59 -16.88
CA ASP A 167 -20.48 23.06 -17.08
C ASP A 167 -19.19 23.72 -16.52
N ALA A 168 -18.11 22.96 -16.30
CA ALA A 168 -16.82 23.55 -15.98
C ALA A 168 -16.24 24.29 -17.20
N ASP A 169 -15.65 25.48 -16.97
CA ASP A 169 -14.85 26.11 -18.03
C ASP A 169 -13.70 25.17 -18.48
N SER A 170 -13.24 25.37 -19.72
CA SER A 170 -12.27 24.45 -20.35
C SER A 170 -10.95 24.30 -19.59
N VAL A 171 -10.50 25.33 -18.88
CA VAL A 171 -9.25 25.32 -18.11
C VAL A 171 -9.43 24.50 -16.83
N VAL A 172 -10.54 24.72 -16.10
CA VAL A 172 -10.88 23.96 -14.89
C VAL A 172 -11.13 22.49 -15.25
N ALA A 173 -11.88 22.22 -16.32
CA ALA A 173 -12.14 20.87 -16.80
C ALA A 173 -10.84 20.12 -17.16
N ALA A 174 -9.91 20.74 -17.87
CA ALA A 174 -8.62 20.18 -18.21
C ALA A 174 -7.76 19.87 -16.96
N SER A 175 -7.76 20.77 -15.98
CA SER A 175 -7.06 20.60 -14.72
C SER A 175 -7.66 19.46 -13.90
N LEU A 176 -8.99 19.41 -13.79
CA LEU A 176 -9.71 18.34 -13.11
C LEU A 176 -9.44 16.97 -13.76
N ALA A 177 -9.42 16.89 -15.09
CA ALA A 177 -9.09 15.65 -15.81
C ALA A 177 -7.66 15.15 -15.49
N LYS A 178 -6.67 16.05 -15.36
CA LYS A 178 -5.31 15.68 -14.92
C LYS A 178 -5.31 15.12 -13.51
N CYS A 179 -6.01 15.76 -12.57
CA CYS A 179 -6.14 15.31 -11.19
C CYS A 179 -6.84 13.95 -11.10
N GLN A 180 -7.90 13.74 -11.88
CA GLN A 180 -8.59 12.44 -11.98
C GLN A 180 -7.65 11.33 -12.48
N LYS A 181 -6.88 11.62 -13.53
CA LYS A 181 -5.88 10.66 -14.06
C LYS A 181 -4.85 10.31 -13.01
N ARG A 182 -4.33 11.30 -12.26
CA ARG A 182 -3.39 11.05 -11.16
C ARG A 182 -4.03 10.23 -10.04
N SER A 183 -5.23 10.59 -9.59
CA SER A 183 -5.96 9.85 -8.56
C SER A 183 -6.20 8.38 -8.94
N LYS A 184 -6.56 8.11 -10.20
CA LYS A 184 -6.68 6.72 -10.70
C LYS A 184 -5.35 5.97 -10.66
N ALA A 185 -4.26 6.62 -11.04
CA ALA A 185 -2.93 6.02 -11.04
C ALA A 185 -2.38 5.76 -9.61
N GLN A 186 -2.77 6.56 -8.61
CA GLN A 186 -2.38 6.38 -7.20
C GLN A 186 -2.99 5.11 -6.57
N LYS A 187 -4.22 4.73 -6.94
CA LYS A 187 -4.96 3.62 -6.32
C LYS A 187 -4.16 2.31 -6.21
N PRO A 188 -3.59 1.75 -7.29
CA PRO A 188 -2.83 0.50 -7.19
C PRO A 188 -1.59 0.61 -6.30
N VAL A 189 -0.94 1.77 -6.26
CA VAL A 189 0.21 2.01 -5.37
C VAL A 189 -0.25 2.05 -3.91
N MET A 190 -1.32 2.77 -3.60
CA MET A 190 -1.89 2.83 -2.24
C MET A 190 -2.31 1.44 -1.74
N VAL A 191 -2.96 0.63 -2.59
CA VAL A 191 -3.36 -0.75 -2.24
C VAL A 191 -2.14 -1.61 -1.92
N ALA A 192 -1.12 -1.57 -2.76
CA ALA A 192 0.10 -2.35 -2.54
C ALA A 192 0.89 -1.86 -1.31
N THR A 193 0.94 -0.54 -1.10
CA THR A 193 1.52 0.08 0.11
C THR A 193 0.80 -0.38 1.37
N ALA A 194 -0.54 -0.35 1.37
CA ALA A 194 -1.34 -0.80 2.50
C ALA A 194 -1.09 -2.28 2.86
N ALA A 195 -0.94 -3.15 1.85
CA ALA A 195 -0.61 -4.56 2.07
C ALA A 195 0.77 -4.72 2.73
N GLY A 196 1.79 -4.03 2.22
CA GLY A 196 3.15 -4.06 2.81
C GLY A 196 3.20 -3.48 4.22
N MET A 197 2.49 -2.39 4.48
CA MET A 197 2.40 -1.79 5.82
C MET A 197 1.63 -2.67 6.81
N LYS A 198 0.63 -3.42 6.35
CA LYS A 198 -0.07 -4.44 7.16
C LYS A 198 0.89 -5.56 7.56
N ASP A 199 1.73 -6.04 6.65
CA ASP A 199 2.74 -7.07 6.97
C ASP A 199 3.75 -6.53 7.98
N TRP A 200 4.24 -5.30 7.78
CA TRP A 200 5.15 -4.64 8.73
C TRP A 200 4.55 -4.50 10.12
N LYS A 201 3.28 -4.07 10.20
CA LYS A 201 2.53 -3.98 11.47
C LYS A 201 2.39 -5.34 12.17
N ASN A 202 2.05 -6.38 11.40
CA ASN A 202 1.91 -7.74 11.95
C ASN A 202 3.26 -8.27 12.46
N HIS A 203 4.33 -7.99 11.73
CA HIS A 203 5.68 -8.37 12.15
C HIS A 203 6.11 -7.66 13.44
N GLN A 204 5.87 -6.34 13.56
CA GLN A 204 6.17 -5.60 14.79
C GLN A 204 5.40 -6.17 16.00
N LYS A 205 4.13 -6.54 15.82
CA LYS A 205 3.33 -7.21 16.85
C LYS A 205 3.92 -8.56 17.24
N LEU A 206 4.33 -9.39 16.28
CA LEU A 206 4.96 -10.68 16.57
C LEU A 206 6.26 -10.50 17.34
N MET A 207 7.08 -9.53 16.97
CA MET A 207 8.33 -9.25 17.68
C MET A 207 8.09 -8.75 19.11
N GLN A 208 7.05 -7.94 19.33
CA GLN A 208 6.67 -7.51 20.66
C GLN A 208 6.18 -8.70 21.51
N ALA A 209 5.29 -9.54 20.95
CA ALA A 209 4.81 -10.74 21.62
C ALA A 209 5.96 -11.71 22.00
N ASN A 210 6.97 -11.86 21.14
CA ASN A 210 8.17 -12.63 21.45
C ASN A 210 8.96 -12.05 22.62
N LYS A 211 9.14 -10.72 22.66
CA LYS A 211 9.82 -10.03 23.75
C LYS A 211 9.08 -10.22 25.09
N ASP A 212 7.75 -10.18 25.04
CA ASP A 212 6.89 -10.28 26.21
C ASP A 212 6.57 -11.74 26.60
N HIS A 213 7.26 -12.73 25.97
CA HIS A 213 7.05 -14.18 26.16
C HIS A 213 5.61 -14.66 25.87
N GLN A 214 4.87 -13.93 25.05
CA GLN A 214 3.48 -14.23 24.66
C GLN A 214 3.35 -14.96 23.31
N ALA A 215 4.46 -15.19 22.61
CA ALA A 215 4.46 -15.79 21.28
C ALA A 215 4.40 -17.34 21.29
N GLY A 216 4.17 -17.94 22.45
CA GLY A 216 4.17 -19.39 22.60
C GLY A 216 5.58 -19.97 22.73
N THR A 217 5.76 -21.23 22.28
CA THR A 217 7.07 -21.88 22.28
C THR A 217 8.00 -21.27 21.22
N PRO A 218 9.33 -21.40 21.36
CA PRO A 218 10.29 -20.95 20.34
C PRO A 218 9.98 -21.49 18.94
N SER A 219 9.53 -22.74 18.81
CA SER A 219 9.16 -23.36 17.53
C SER A 219 7.91 -22.72 16.93
N GLN A 220 6.90 -22.39 17.73
CA GLN A 220 5.69 -21.68 17.28
C GLN A 220 6.02 -20.26 16.81
N ALA A 221 6.85 -19.54 17.56
CA ALA A 221 7.32 -18.22 17.17
C ALA A 221 8.09 -18.23 15.85
N GLN A 222 8.97 -19.23 15.66
CA GLN A 222 9.70 -19.43 14.42
C GLN A 222 8.77 -19.77 13.25
N ALA A 223 7.79 -20.65 13.43
CA ALA A 223 6.81 -20.99 12.40
C ALA A 223 5.98 -19.77 11.99
N ALA A 224 5.52 -18.95 12.95
CA ALA A 224 4.81 -17.71 12.69
C ALA A 224 5.66 -16.71 11.92
N TRP A 225 6.93 -16.58 12.26
CA TRP A 225 7.88 -15.75 11.53
C TRP A 225 8.07 -16.24 10.08
N LEU A 226 8.33 -17.51 9.85
CA LEU A 226 8.51 -18.06 8.50
C LEU A 226 7.27 -17.85 7.64
N LYS A 227 6.08 -18.02 8.20
CA LYS A 227 4.82 -17.72 7.49
C LYS A 227 4.74 -16.26 7.05
N GLN A 228 5.07 -15.32 7.93
CA GLN A 228 5.10 -13.88 7.59
C GLN A 228 6.18 -13.57 6.56
N TYR A 229 7.37 -14.15 6.71
CA TYR A 229 8.49 -14.00 5.81
C TYR A 229 8.13 -14.40 4.37
N HIS A 230 7.52 -15.58 4.18
CA HIS A 230 7.10 -16.03 2.85
C HIS A 230 5.98 -15.16 2.25
N ALA A 231 5.03 -14.71 3.06
CA ALA A 231 3.95 -13.84 2.60
C ALA A 231 4.45 -12.46 2.19
N ALA A 232 5.49 -11.95 2.87
CA ALA A 232 6.03 -10.61 2.65
C ALA A 232 6.55 -10.38 1.23
N PHE A 233 7.21 -11.35 0.62
CA PHE A 233 7.75 -11.20 -0.74
C PHE A 233 6.68 -10.86 -1.75
N LYS A 234 5.51 -11.49 -1.68
CA LYS A 234 4.38 -11.21 -2.58
C LYS A 234 3.95 -9.75 -2.51
N ASN A 235 3.81 -9.21 -1.30
CA ASN A 235 3.33 -7.84 -1.09
C ASN A 235 4.44 -6.81 -1.41
N ILE A 236 5.70 -7.11 -1.08
CA ILE A 236 6.85 -6.28 -1.46
C ILE A 236 7.01 -6.20 -2.99
N ASP A 237 6.86 -7.32 -3.69
CA ASP A 237 6.93 -7.35 -5.16
C ASP A 237 5.75 -6.63 -5.81
N ALA A 238 4.54 -6.77 -5.26
CA ALA A 238 3.37 -6.03 -5.70
C ALA A 238 3.60 -4.51 -5.54
N PHE A 239 4.15 -4.08 -4.40
CA PHE A 239 4.52 -2.68 -4.16
C PHE A 239 5.57 -2.18 -5.16
N LYS A 240 6.68 -2.92 -5.36
CA LYS A 240 7.71 -2.56 -6.35
C LYS A 240 7.14 -2.43 -7.76
N LYS A 241 6.28 -3.36 -8.17
CA LYS A 241 5.62 -3.33 -9.48
C LYS A 241 4.66 -2.15 -9.62
N ALA A 242 3.87 -1.85 -8.59
CA ALA A 242 2.93 -0.73 -8.61
C ALA A 242 3.67 0.61 -8.68
N THR A 243 4.72 0.80 -7.86
CA THR A 243 5.52 2.03 -7.85
C THR A 243 6.29 2.24 -9.15
N ALA A 244 6.86 1.17 -9.72
CA ALA A 244 7.57 1.24 -11.02
C ALA A 244 6.65 1.62 -12.18
N LYS A 245 5.36 1.21 -12.12
CA LYS A 245 4.34 1.54 -13.11
C LYS A 245 3.69 2.90 -12.89
N PHE A 246 3.89 3.51 -11.74
CA PHE A 246 3.27 4.78 -11.41
C PHE A 246 3.83 5.90 -12.29
N LYS A 247 3.03 6.30 -13.27
CA LYS A 247 3.29 7.43 -14.16
C LYS A 247 2.00 8.23 -14.26
N ALA A 248 1.99 9.41 -13.69
CA ALA A 248 0.83 10.27 -13.72
C ALA A 248 1.24 11.73 -13.90
N PRO A 249 0.41 12.53 -14.58
CA PRO A 249 0.66 13.96 -14.67
C PRO A 249 0.63 14.60 -13.27
N SER A 250 1.31 15.71 -13.14
CA SER A 250 1.07 16.59 -11.99
C SER A 250 -0.38 17.08 -12.00
N CYS A 251 -0.92 17.27 -10.88
CA CYS A 251 -2.26 17.80 -10.67
C CYS A 251 -2.21 19.24 -10.00
#